data_d5b53ab7390ba84b85718cd0497b24aa
#
_entry.id   d5b53ab7390ba84b85718cd0497b24aa
#
_cell.length_a   1.000
_cell.length_b   1.000
_cell.length_c   1.000
_cell.angle_alpha   90.00
_cell.angle_beta   90.00
_cell.angle_gamma   90.00
#
_symmetry.space_group_name_H-M   'P 1'
#
loop_
_entity.id
_entity.type
_entity.pdbx_description
1 polymer ?
#
loop_
_entity_poly.entity_id
_entity_poly.type
_entity_poly.pdbx_seq_one_letter_code
_entity_poly.pdbx_strand_id
1 'polypeptide(L)'
;MLLSRSRSNQGVPRKRITNIRNGTCCIFLAFEPRAGKRIVCVKERRTRVDYADFMKTLSLRYPEAETILLVQDNLNTHTAGSFYESLPPEEAFELARSFEFHFTPKKGSWLNMAEIELSALSKQCLDRRIADLKTLKHEVSAWENERNSIGATVRWQFKKDNARDKLQRHYQKLQN
;
A
#
# COMPACT_ATOMS: atom_id res chain seq x y z
N MET A 1 31.89 15.18 -10.68
CA MET A 1 31.78 15.87 -11.98
C MET A 1 32.65 15.13 -12.97
N LEU A 2 32.08 14.22 -13.73
CA LEU A 2 32.74 13.51 -14.83
C LEU A 2 31.75 13.44 -15.99
N LEU A 3 32.03 14.26 -17.01
CA LEU A 3 31.31 14.31 -18.28
C LEU A 3 31.88 13.22 -19.19
N SER A 4 31.10 12.22 -19.57
CA SER A 4 31.43 11.37 -20.72
C SER A 4 30.67 11.86 -21.95
N ARG A 5 31.41 12.32 -22.95
CA ARG A 5 30.92 12.61 -24.28
C ARG A 5 30.64 11.30 -25.00
N SER A 6 29.39 11.02 -25.38
CA SER A 6 29.09 10.02 -26.39
C SER A 6 28.85 10.68 -27.75
N ARG A 7 29.51 10.12 -28.76
CA ARG A 7 29.53 10.55 -30.15
C ARG A 7 28.12 10.51 -30.76
N SER A 8 27.79 11.55 -31.51
CA SER A 8 26.61 11.67 -32.34
C SER A 8 26.66 10.68 -33.51
N ASN A 9 25.71 9.75 -33.54
CA ASN A 9 25.35 9.06 -34.79
C ASN A 9 24.16 9.80 -35.39
N GLN A 10 24.34 10.32 -36.62
CA GLN A 10 23.33 11.03 -37.38
C GLN A 10 22.25 10.06 -37.87
N GLY A 11 20.98 10.48 -37.78
CA GLY A 11 20.00 10.09 -38.78
C GLY A 11 18.84 9.19 -38.34
N VAL A 12 18.31 9.29 -37.12
CA VAL A 12 16.90 8.86 -36.85
C VAL A 12 16.25 9.90 -35.96
N PRO A 13 15.14 10.55 -36.35
CA PRO A 13 14.45 11.48 -35.49
C PRO A 13 13.92 10.70 -34.27
N ARG A 14 14.52 10.91 -33.10
CA ARG A 14 14.00 10.39 -31.85
C ARG A 14 12.62 11.02 -31.64
N LYS A 15 11.55 10.24 -31.89
CA LYS A 15 10.20 10.61 -31.45
C LYS A 15 10.28 11.01 -30.01
N ARG A 16 10.04 12.29 -29.71
CA ARG A 16 9.81 12.76 -28.32
C ARG A 16 8.61 11.99 -27.80
N ILE A 17 8.85 11.02 -26.95
CA ILE A 17 7.77 10.35 -26.22
C ILE A 17 7.31 11.35 -25.17
N THR A 18 6.29 12.13 -25.49
CA THR A 18 5.59 12.97 -24.52
C THR A 18 4.90 12.05 -23.53
N ASN A 19 5.33 12.07 -22.28
CA ASN A 19 4.62 11.40 -21.19
C ASN A 19 3.31 12.16 -20.93
N ILE A 20 2.23 11.72 -21.57
CA ILE A 20 0.88 12.20 -21.30
C ILE A 20 0.43 11.51 -19.99
N ARG A 21 0.21 12.30 -18.95
CA ARG A 21 -0.38 11.82 -17.71
C ARG A 21 -1.90 11.84 -17.85
N ASN A 22 -2.52 10.66 -17.86
CA ASN A 22 -3.98 10.51 -17.98
C ASN A 22 -4.72 10.62 -16.62
N GLY A 23 -4.02 11.02 -15.56
CA GLY A 23 -4.58 11.17 -14.23
C GLY A 23 -3.70 10.54 -13.14
N THR A 24 -4.19 10.59 -11.92
CA THR A 24 -3.61 9.95 -10.73
C THR A 24 -4.67 9.08 -10.07
N CYS A 25 -4.26 8.01 -9.44
CA CYS A 25 -5.13 7.16 -8.64
C CYS A 25 -4.41 6.75 -7.36
N CYS A 26 -5.15 6.18 -6.41
CA CYS A 26 -4.63 5.63 -5.18
C CYS A 26 -4.95 4.14 -5.11
N ILE A 27 -4.03 3.35 -4.59
CA ILE A 27 -4.22 1.93 -4.33
C ILE A 27 -4.11 1.71 -2.82
N PHE A 28 -5.19 1.19 -2.24
CA PHE A 28 -5.20 0.65 -0.89
C PHE A 28 -4.91 -0.84 -0.96
N LEU A 29 -4.03 -1.33 -0.11
CA LEU A 29 -3.67 -2.74 -0.05
C LEU A 29 -3.58 -3.18 1.41
N ALA A 30 -4.34 -4.20 1.76
CA ALA A 30 -4.16 -4.98 3.00
C ALA A 30 -3.56 -6.34 2.65
N PHE A 31 -2.70 -6.82 3.53
CA PHE A 31 -2.03 -8.11 3.37
C PHE A 31 -2.07 -8.91 4.65
N GLU A 32 -2.57 -10.13 4.58
CA GLU A 32 -2.54 -11.12 5.65
C GLU A 32 -1.34 -12.07 5.43
N PRO A 33 -0.21 -11.86 6.14
CA PRO A 33 1.03 -12.57 5.84
C PRO A 33 0.97 -14.08 6.04
N ARG A 34 0.18 -14.54 7.02
CA ARG A 34 0.07 -15.97 7.35
C ARG A 34 -0.76 -16.74 6.34
N ALA A 35 -1.88 -16.18 5.91
CA ALA A 35 -2.75 -16.79 4.92
C ALA A 35 -2.31 -16.52 3.48
N GLY A 36 -1.38 -15.58 3.27
CA GLY A 36 -0.97 -15.16 1.95
C GLY A 36 -2.11 -14.52 1.16
N LYS A 37 -3.04 -13.84 1.84
CA LYS A 37 -4.20 -13.18 1.23
C LYS A 37 -4.00 -11.67 1.17
N ARG A 38 -4.52 -11.07 0.10
CA ARG A 38 -4.52 -9.64 -0.14
C ARG A 38 -5.94 -9.17 -0.38
N ILE A 39 -6.16 -7.91 -0.04
CA ILE A 39 -7.35 -7.16 -0.42
C ILE A 39 -6.83 -5.86 -1.02
N VAL A 40 -7.14 -5.62 -2.31
CA VAL A 40 -6.64 -4.46 -3.03
C VAL A 40 -7.79 -3.64 -3.59
N CYS A 41 -7.76 -2.34 -3.38
CA CYS A 41 -8.78 -1.43 -3.86
C CYS A 41 -8.16 -0.24 -4.58
N VAL A 42 -8.60 0.02 -5.82
CA VAL A 42 -8.18 1.16 -6.61
C VAL A 42 -9.23 2.26 -6.51
N LYS A 43 -8.83 3.43 -6.02
CA LYS A 43 -9.67 4.63 -5.86
C LYS A 43 -9.09 5.79 -6.67
N GLU A 44 -9.92 6.73 -7.05
CA GLU A 44 -9.47 7.94 -7.75
C GLU A 44 -8.67 8.87 -6.84
N ARG A 45 -8.99 8.88 -5.57
CA ARG A 45 -8.39 9.75 -4.55
C ARG A 45 -8.02 8.95 -3.31
N ARG A 46 -7.28 9.60 -2.41
CA ARG A 46 -6.96 9.10 -1.07
C ARG A 46 -7.56 10.03 -0.04
N THR A 47 -8.87 10.00 0.06
CA THR A 47 -9.61 10.76 1.06
C THR A 47 -9.86 9.91 2.31
N ARG A 48 -10.33 10.53 3.39
CA ARG A 48 -10.79 9.83 4.59
C ARG A 48 -11.99 8.92 4.29
N VAL A 49 -12.87 9.36 3.39
CA VAL A 49 -14.00 8.56 2.91
C VAL A 49 -13.51 7.30 2.18
N ASP A 50 -12.53 7.44 1.27
CA ASP A 50 -11.96 6.28 0.55
C ASP A 50 -11.30 5.28 1.51
N TYR A 51 -10.65 5.79 2.56
CA TYR A 51 -10.09 4.95 3.62
C TYR A 51 -11.18 4.23 4.41
N ALA A 52 -12.23 4.92 4.83
CA ALA A 52 -13.35 4.31 5.57
C ALA A 52 -14.04 3.22 4.72
N ASP A 53 -14.29 3.45 3.43
CA ASP A 53 -14.82 2.46 2.49
C ASP A 53 -13.92 1.21 2.39
N PHE A 54 -12.60 1.44 2.33
CA PHE A 54 -11.65 0.33 2.28
C PHE A 54 -11.66 -0.48 3.59
N MET A 55 -11.70 0.18 4.74
CA MET A 55 -11.78 -0.46 6.05
C MET A 55 -13.08 -1.25 6.23
N LYS A 56 -14.20 -0.72 5.74
CA LYS A 56 -15.48 -1.44 5.69
C LYS A 56 -15.38 -2.70 4.81
N THR A 57 -14.76 -2.57 3.64
CA THR A 57 -14.51 -3.73 2.76
C THR A 57 -13.64 -4.76 3.45
N LEU A 58 -12.63 -4.33 4.20
CA LEU A 58 -11.73 -5.21 4.95
C LEU A 58 -12.48 -5.94 6.06
N SER A 59 -13.30 -5.26 6.86
CA SER A 59 -14.07 -5.90 7.94
C SER A 59 -15.04 -6.96 7.41
N LEU A 60 -15.69 -6.69 6.29
CA LEU A 60 -16.63 -7.63 5.64
C LEU A 60 -15.95 -8.90 5.10
N ARG A 61 -14.63 -8.91 4.94
CA ARG A 61 -13.88 -10.12 4.53
C ARG A 61 -13.60 -11.06 5.70
N TYR A 62 -13.77 -10.60 6.92
CA TYR A 62 -13.51 -11.36 8.14
C TYR A 62 -14.70 -11.27 9.12
N PRO A 63 -15.91 -11.73 8.71
CA PRO A 63 -17.12 -11.57 9.50
C PRO A 63 -17.09 -12.32 10.85
N GLU A 64 -16.27 -13.39 10.92
CA GLU A 64 -16.13 -14.21 12.14
C GLU A 64 -15.03 -13.68 13.08
N ALA A 65 -14.32 -12.63 12.71
CA ALA A 65 -13.26 -12.09 13.54
C ALA A 65 -13.85 -11.17 14.62
N GLU A 66 -13.60 -11.46 15.89
CA GLU A 66 -13.95 -10.56 16.99
C GLU A 66 -13.19 -9.23 16.89
N THR A 67 -11.93 -9.30 16.44
CA THR A 67 -11.06 -8.13 16.26
C THR A 67 -10.04 -8.40 15.16
N ILE A 68 -9.84 -7.43 14.28
CA ILE A 68 -8.81 -7.44 13.25
C ILE A 68 -7.62 -6.59 13.71
N LEU A 69 -6.49 -7.24 13.98
CA LEU A 69 -5.25 -6.55 14.30
C LEU A 69 -4.65 -5.96 13.02
N LEU A 70 -4.65 -4.64 12.90
CA LEU A 70 -4.20 -3.92 11.72
C LEU A 70 -2.91 -3.13 11.98
N VAL A 71 -1.84 -3.50 11.26
CA VAL A 71 -0.60 -2.72 11.24
C VAL A 71 -0.61 -1.80 10.03
N GLN A 72 -0.50 -0.50 10.25
CA GLN A 72 -0.54 0.51 9.19
C GLN A 72 0.47 1.64 9.40
N ASP A 73 0.68 2.46 8.38
CA ASP A 73 1.45 3.69 8.49
C ASP A 73 0.64 4.79 9.21
N ASN A 74 1.36 5.73 9.78
CA ASN A 74 0.75 6.82 10.56
C ASN A 74 0.41 8.03 9.64
N LEU A 75 -0.45 7.80 8.63
CA LEU A 75 -0.97 8.86 7.78
C LEU A 75 -2.18 9.56 8.42
N ASN A 76 -2.27 10.87 8.24
CA ASN A 76 -3.37 11.69 8.82
C ASN A 76 -4.78 11.27 8.36
N THR A 77 -4.90 10.58 7.22
CA THR A 77 -6.15 10.06 6.70
C THR A 77 -6.49 8.66 7.22
N HIS A 78 -5.53 7.96 7.85
CA HIS A 78 -5.66 6.58 8.31
C HIS A 78 -5.94 6.54 9.83
N THR A 79 -7.08 7.06 10.23
CA THR A 79 -7.50 7.10 11.63
C THR A 79 -8.94 6.63 11.78
N ALA A 80 -9.30 6.09 12.94
CA ALA A 80 -10.70 5.72 13.24
C ALA A 80 -11.66 6.92 13.14
N GLY A 81 -11.17 8.15 13.40
CA GLY A 81 -11.94 9.39 13.20
C GLY A 81 -12.41 9.61 11.76
N SER A 82 -11.72 9.01 10.78
CA SER A 82 -12.12 9.08 9.36
C SER A 82 -13.44 8.37 9.08
N PHE A 83 -13.84 7.41 9.91
CA PHE A 83 -15.11 6.67 9.73
C PHE A 83 -16.31 7.57 9.97
N TYR A 84 -16.22 8.47 10.95
CA TYR A 84 -17.29 9.40 11.30
C TYR A 84 -17.54 10.52 10.27
N GLU A 85 -16.64 10.67 9.29
CA GLU A 85 -16.84 11.61 8.18
C GLU A 85 -17.73 11.05 7.06
N SER A 86 -17.86 9.70 6.98
CA SER A 86 -18.55 9.05 5.87
C SER A 86 -19.66 8.09 6.30
N LEU A 87 -19.69 7.69 7.56
CA LEU A 87 -20.64 6.71 8.09
C LEU A 87 -21.50 7.33 9.20
N PRO A 88 -22.73 6.82 9.40
CA PRO A 88 -23.51 7.14 10.60
C PRO A 88 -22.72 6.81 11.87
N PRO A 89 -22.92 7.55 12.97
CA PRO A 89 -22.13 7.37 14.22
C PRO A 89 -22.10 5.94 14.75
N GLU A 90 -23.23 5.25 14.71
CA GLU A 90 -23.34 3.86 15.18
C GLU A 90 -22.51 2.92 14.32
N GLU A 91 -22.58 3.05 13.00
CA GLU A 91 -21.83 2.24 12.05
C GLU A 91 -20.32 2.53 12.14
N ALA A 92 -19.95 3.81 12.28
CA ALA A 92 -18.56 4.23 12.47
C ALA A 92 -17.97 3.66 13.75
N PHE A 93 -18.75 3.64 14.83
CA PHE A 93 -18.34 3.09 16.11
C PHE A 93 -18.12 1.56 16.03
N GLU A 94 -19.07 0.82 15.45
CA GLU A 94 -18.93 -0.63 15.26
C GLU A 94 -17.74 -0.97 14.34
N LEU A 95 -17.54 -0.22 13.27
CA LEU A 95 -16.39 -0.38 12.40
C LEU A 95 -15.08 -0.11 13.15
N ALA A 96 -15.02 0.92 14.00
CA ALA A 96 -13.85 1.24 14.79
C ALA A 96 -13.51 0.14 15.81
N ARG A 97 -14.52 -0.47 16.41
CA ARG A 97 -14.36 -1.58 17.36
C ARG A 97 -13.87 -2.87 16.71
N SER A 98 -14.12 -3.05 15.42
CA SER A 98 -13.66 -4.23 14.67
C SER A 98 -12.14 -4.28 14.50
N PHE A 99 -11.43 -3.18 14.80
CA PHE A 99 -10.00 -3.07 14.55
C PHE A 99 -9.20 -2.72 15.80
N GLU A 100 -8.08 -3.41 15.98
CA GLU A 100 -6.98 -3.01 16.85
C GLU A 100 -5.87 -2.40 16.00
N PHE A 101 -5.68 -1.08 16.14
CA PHE A 101 -4.74 -0.34 15.29
C PHE A 101 -3.34 -0.30 15.90
N HIS A 102 -2.36 -0.76 15.11
CA HIS A 102 -0.94 -0.63 15.40
C HIS A 102 -0.28 0.23 14.31
N PHE A 103 0.47 1.24 14.73
CA PHE A 103 1.13 2.14 13.80
C PHE A 103 2.63 1.84 13.70
N THR A 104 3.14 1.83 12.47
CA THR A 104 4.59 1.75 12.27
C THR A 104 5.28 3.00 12.80
N PRO A 105 6.50 2.89 13.36
CA PRO A 105 7.24 4.05 13.81
C PRO A 105 7.48 5.06 12.70
N LYS A 106 7.60 6.33 13.06
CA LYS A 106 7.99 7.38 12.12
C LYS A 106 9.32 7.00 11.46
N LYS A 107 9.37 6.97 10.12
CA LYS A 107 10.49 6.46 9.30
C LYS A 107 10.72 4.94 9.39
N GLY A 108 9.74 4.19 9.89
CA GLY A 108 9.77 2.73 10.01
C GLY A 108 8.80 2.01 9.07
N SER A 109 8.37 2.66 7.98
CA SER A 109 7.41 2.08 7.03
C SER A 109 7.87 0.74 6.45
N TRP A 110 9.21 0.55 6.32
CA TRP A 110 9.82 -0.71 5.91
C TRP A 110 9.49 -1.91 6.84
N LEU A 111 8.94 -1.67 8.03
CA LEU A 111 8.38 -2.72 8.90
C LEU A 111 6.98 -3.17 8.43
N ASN A 112 6.32 -2.41 7.58
CA ASN A 112 5.02 -2.76 7.06
C ASN A 112 5.17 -3.76 5.90
N MET A 113 4.75 -4.99 6.10
CA MET A 113 4.80 -6.04 5.06
C MET A 113 3.96 -5.71 3.83
N ALA A 114 2.96 -4.85 3.94
CA ALA A 114 2.18 -4.38 2.79
C ALA A 114 3.04 -3.65 1.75
N GLU A 115 4.16 -3.01 2.14
CA GLU A 115 5.09 -2.38 1.19
C GLU A 115 5.78 -3.41 0.28
N ILE A 116 6.02 -4.62 0.77
CA ILE A 116 6.58 -5.71 -0.05
C ILE A 116 5.57 -6.09 -1.13
N GLU A 117 4.29 -6.19 -0.77
CA GLU A 117 3.23 -6.51 -1.71
C GLU A 117 2.95 -5.37 -2.69
N LEU A 118 3.03 -4.11 -2.26
CA LEU A 118 2.95 -2.95 -3.15
C LEU A 118 4.12 -2.94 -4.15
N SER A 119 5.32 -3.33 -3.72
CA SER A 119 6.47 -3.48 -4.63
C SER A 119 6.27 -4.63 -5.63
N ALA A 120 5.69 -5.75 -5.20
CA ALA A 120 5.34 -6.86 -6.09
C ALA A 120 4.27 -6.45 -7.11
N LEU A 121 3.19 -5.79 -6.67
CA LEU A 121 2.15 -5.23 -7.53
C LEU A 121 2.75 -4.27 -8.56
N SER A 122 3.62 -3.37 -8.12
CA SER A 122 4.28 -2.40 -9.00
C SER A 122 5.05 -3.09 -10.12
N LYS A 123 5.85 -4.10 -9.80
CA LYS A 123 6.70 -4.81 -10.77
C LYS A 123 5.93 -5.77 -11.67
N GLN A 124 4.91 -6.43 -11.14
CA GLN A 124 4.22 -7.52 -11.85
C GLN A 124 3.02 -7.02 -12.66
N CYS A 125 2.36 -5.95 -12.20
CA CYS A 125 1.13 -5.45 -12.80
C CYS A 125 1.28 -4.02 -13.36
N LEU A 126 1.97 -3.12 -12.66
CA LEU A 126 1.98 -1.70 -12.95
C LEU A 126 3.19 -1.21 -13.75
N ASP A 127 4.19 -2.06 -14.03
CA ASP A 127 5.39 -1.71 -14.80
C ASP A 127 5.10 -1.65 -16.31
N ARG A 128 4.01 -0.96 -16.65
CA ARG A 128 3.55 -0.73 -18.01
C ARG A 128 2.60 0.47 -18.08
N ARG A 129 2.30 0.94 -19.29
CA ARG A 129 1.28 1.97 -19.48
C ARG A 129 -0.12 1.34 -19.35
N ILE A 130 -0.93 1.91 -18.50
CA ILE A 130 -2.34 1.55 -18.32
C ILE A 130 -3.18 2.73 -18.78
N ALA A 131 -4.14 2.47 -19.69
CA ALA A 131 -4.84 3.50 -20.42
C ALA A 131 -5.79 4.32 -19.55
N ASP A 132 -6.50 3.67 -18.63
CA ASP A 132 -7.56 4.27 -17.85
C ASP A 132 -7.77 3.53 -16.51
N LEU A 133 -8.60 4.14 -15.65
CA LEU A 133 -8.89 3.62 -14.31
C LEU A 133 -9.65 2.28 -14.33
N LYS A 134 -10.51 2.06 -15.33
CA LYS A 134 -11.28 0.81 -15.47
C LYS A 134 -10.33 -0.36 -15.77
N THR A 135 -9.43 -0.17 -16.71
CA THR A 135 -8.39 -1.13 -17.05
C THR A 135 -7.50 -1.40 -15.84
N LEU A 136 -7.08 -0.34 -15.12
CA LEU A 136 -6.27 -0.50 -13.91
C LEU A 136 -6.98 -1.34 -12.83
N LYS A 137 -8.26 -1.08 -12.56
CA LYS A 137 -9.05 -1.87 -11.61
C LYS A 137 -9.12 -3.34 -12.00
N HIS A 138 -9.34 -3.63 -13.28
CA HIS A 138 -9.38 -5.00 -13.81
C HIS A 138 -8.04 -5.72 -13.61
N GLU A 139 -6.94 -5.08 -14.01
CA GLU A 139 -5.59 -5.65 -13.92
C GLU A 139 -5.16 -5.91 -12.46
N VAL A 140 -5.44 -4.96 -11.58
CA VAL A 140 -5.15 -5.09 -10.14
C VAL A 140 -5.98 -6.21 -9.53
N SER A 141 -7.26 -6.35 -9.90
CA SER A 141 -8.12 -7.43 -9.43
C SER A 141 -7.66 -8.80 -9.93
N ALA A 142 -7.22 -8.89 -11.19
CA ALA A 142 -6.66 -10.12 -11.75
C ALA A 142 -5.38 -10.54 -11.00
N TRP A 143 -4.48 -9.59 -10.74
CA TRP A 143 -3.26 -9.82 -9.97
C TRP A 143 -3.56 -10.27 -8.52
N GLU A 144 -4.54 -9.62 -7.85
CA GLU A 144 -4.99 -10.00 -6.51
C GLU A 144 -5.48 -11.45 -6.48
N ASN A 145 -6.37 -11.81 -7.42
CA ASN A 145 -6.94 -13.15 -7.52
C ASN A 145 -5.88 -14.21 -7.78
N GLU A 146 -4.95 -13.97 -8.70
CA GLU A 146 -3.85 -14.88 -8.99
C GLU A 146 -2.98 -15.12 -7.75
N ARG A 147 -2.54 -14.05 -7.08
CA ARG A 147 -1.69 -14.18 -5.89
C ARG A 147 -2.41 -14.82 -4.71
N ASN A 148 -3.69 -14.56 -4.56
CA ASN A 148 -4.50 -15.17 -3.51
C ASN A 148 -4.75 -16.67 -3.78
N SER A 149 -4.90 -17.07 -5.05
CA SER A 149 -5.10 -18.48 -5.42
C SER A 149 -3.87 -19.35 -5.13
N ILE A 150 -2.67 -18.81 -5.34
CA ILE A 150 -1.41 -19.51 -5.02
C ILE A 150 -0.98 -19.39 -3.57
N GLY A 151 -1.70 -18.59 -2.75
CA GLY A 151 -1.38 -18.38 -1.34
C GLY A 151 0.03 -17.80 -1.15
N ALA A 152 0.47 -16.86 -2.00
CA ALA A 152 1.82 -16.34 -1.97
C ALA A 152 2.13 -15.63 -0.64
N THR A 153 2.93 -16.23 0.21
CA THR A 153 3.35 -15.70 1.51
C THR A 153 4.68 -14.95 1.41
N VAL A 154 4.96 -14.10 2.41
CA VAL A 154 6.24 -13.43 2.56
C VAL A 154 7.07 -14.16 3.62
N ARG A 155 8.28 -14.61 3.25
CA ARG A 155 9.25 -15.12 4.21
C ARG A 155 9.94 -13.94 4.89
N TRP A 156 9.40 -13.52 6.03
CA TRP A 156 9.97 -12.43 6.81
C TRP A 156 11.25 -12.89 7.50
N GLN A 157 12.40 -12.46 6.97
CA GLN A 157 13.73 -12.82 7.52
C GLN A 157 14.26 -11.78 8.53
N PHE A 158 13.54 -10.66 8.69
CA PHE A 158 13.98 -9.58 9.55
C PHE A 158 13.73 -9.93 11.02
N LYS A 159 14.79 -10.10 11.78
CA LYS A 159 14.76 -10.47 13.21
C LYS A 159 14.73 -9.22 14.09
N LYS A 160 14.31 -9.39 15.36
CA LYS A 160 14.24 -8.33 16.37
C LYS A 160 15.60 -7.62 16.55
N ASP A 161 16.71 -8.34 16.47
CA ASP A 161 18.05 -7.78 16.61
C ASP A 161 18.42 -6.90 15.41
N ASN A 162 18.08 -7.31 14.19
CA ASN A 162 18.25 -6.46 13.00
C ASN A 162 17.42 -5.16 13.10
N ALA A 163 16.23 -5.22 13.75
CA ALA A 163 15.42 -4.04 14.00
C ALA A 163 16.13 -3.09 14.98
N ARG A 164 16.68 -3.64 16.07
CA ARG A 164 17.41 -2.86 17.07
C ARG A 164 18.60 -2.14 16.45
N ASP A 165 19.43 -2.84 15.67
CA ASP A 165 20.60 -2.27 15.01
C ASP A 165 20.22 -1.13 14.04
N LYS A 166 19.20 -1.33 13.23
CA LYS A 166 18.72 -0.29 12.30
C LYS A 166 18.08 0.92 13.00
N LEU A 167 17.37 0.68 14.11
CA LEU A 167 16.70 1.74 14.88
C LEU A 167 17.65 2.42 15.88
N GLN A 168 18.77 1.81 16.24
CA GLN A 168 19.73 2.35 17.23
C GLN A 168 20.16 3.78 16.92
N ARG A 169 20.41 4.11 15.64
CA ARG A 169 20.76 5.47 15.19
C ARG A 169 19.63 6.48 15.41
N HIS A 170 18.39 6.05 15.50
CA HIS A 170 17.24 6.90 15.78
C HIS A 170 17.03 7.10 17.28
N TYR A 171 17.31 6.08 18.10
CA TYR A 171 17.23 6.16 19.57
C TYR A 171 18.34 7.05 20.15
N GLN A 172 19.55 6.99 19.60
CA GLN A 172 20.66 7.86 20.02
C GLN A 172 20.38 9.36 19.79
N LYS A 173 19.57 9.70 18.78
CA LYS A 173 19.17 11.10 18.51
C LYS A 173 18.07 11.62 19.43
N LEU A 174 17.39 10.76 20.19
CA LEU A 174 16.35 11.13 21.14
C LEU A 174 16.89 11.31 22.57
N GLN A 175 18.16 10.93 22.81
CA GLN A 175 18.84 11.05 24.11
C GLN A 175 19.76 12.29 24.20
N ASN A 176 19.88 13.05 23.10
CA ASN A 176 20.56 14.35 23.01
C ASN A 176 19.53 15.45 22.67
#